data_b3f16e87d4b36a37c2ed915eacf13387
#
_entry.id   b3f16e87d4b36a37c2ed915eacf13387
#
_cell.length_a   1.000
_cell.length_b   1.000
_cell.length_c   1.000
_cell.angle_alpha   90.00
_cell.angle_beta   90.00
_cell.angle_gamma   90.00
#
_symmetry.space_group_name_H-M   'P 1'
#
loop_
_entity.id
_entity.type
_entity.pdbx_description
1 polymer ?
#
loop_
_entity_poly.entity_id
_entity_poly.type
_entity_poly.pdbx_seq_one_letter_code
_entity_poly.pdbx_strand_id
1 'polypeptide(L)'
;MTETKQKLPEWFLGSLYTEGLIVENPFSKEEYELNNVELSMYDFLTGCSILFSKSSNRVNDEMINDYQKGIRWFRQNNPEAYMAL
;
A
#
# COMPACT_ATOMS: atom_id res chain seq x y z
N MET A 1 -6.24 -20.79 14.12
CA MET A 1 -6.32 -19.48 13.54
C MET A 1 -4.98 -18.77 13.57
N THR A 2 -4.68 -18.14 12.53
CA THR A 2 -3.44 -17.41 12.46
C THR A 2 -3.70 -15.92 12.62
N GLU A 3 -3.03 -15.36 13.57
CA GLU A 3 -3.02 -13.93 13.67
C GLU A 3 -2.07 -13.38 12.65
N THR A 4 -2.45 -12.29 12.05
CA THR A 4 -1.52 -11.62 11.19
C THR A 4 -0.42 -10.99 12.03
N LYS A 5 0.83 -11.24 11.64
CA LYS A 5 1.97 -10.66 12.31
C LYS A 5 2.46 -9.40 11.62
N GLN A 6 1.74 -8.98 10.62
CA GLN A 6 2.07 -7.77 9.89
C GLN A 6 1.84 -6.56 10.77
N LYS A 7 2.76 -5.63 10.70
CA LYS A 7 2.64 -4.36 11.40
C LYS A 7 3.03 -3.25 10.46
N LEU A 8 2.27 -2.17 10.50
CA LEU A 8 2.65 -0.99 9.75
C LEU A 8 3.90 -0.37 10.36
N PRO A 9 4.80 0.12 9.53
CA PRO A 9 6.03 0.75 10.03
C PRO A 9 5.72 2.01 10.83
N GLU A 10 6.66 2.40 11.69
CA GLU A 10 6.48 3.60 12.52
C GLU A 10 6.38 4.85 11.67
N TRP A 11 7.03 4.88 10.51
CA TRP A 11 6.99 6.04 9.63
C TRP A 11 5.67 6.19 8.87
N PHE A 12 4.79 5.17 8.95
CA PHE A 12 3.55 5.17 8.18
C PHE A 12 2.61 6.28 8.68
N LEU A 13 2.17 7.13 7.75
CA LEU A 13 1.30 8.26 8.06
C LEU A 13 -0.05 8.17 7.34
N GLY A 14 -0.33 7.06 6.70
CA GLY A 14 -1.59 6.88 5.99
C GLY A 14 -2.76 6.58 6.91
N SER A 15 -3.92 6.39 6.30
CA SER A 15 -5.11 6.03 7.05
C SER A 15 -5.04 4.59 7.53
N LEU A 16 -5.56 4.37 8.73
CA LEU A 16 -5.60 3.03 9.30
C LEU A 16 -6.99 2.46 9.11
N TYR A 17 -7.05 1.28 8.51
CA TYR A 17 -8.31 0.59 8.32
C TYR A 17 -8.49 -0.48 9.38
N THR A 18 -9.74 -0.72 9.76
CA THR A 18 -10.05 -1.74 10.74
C THR A 18 -10.47 -3.05 10.11
N GLU A 19 -10.80 -3.04 8.83
CA GLU A 19 -11.25 -4.23 8.11
C GLU A 19 -10.56 -4.30 6.76
N GLY A 20 -10.42 -5.51 6.26
CA GLY A 20 -9.88 -5.73 4.93
C GLY A 20 -10.90 -5.47 3.84
N LEU A 21 -10.46 -5.57 2.61
CA LEU A 21 -11.31 -5.32 1.45
C LEU A 21 -10.71 -6.03 0.24
N ILE A 22 -11.60 -6.40 -0.69
CA ILE A 22 -11.15 -6.90 -1.98
C ILE A 22 -10.87 -5.71 -2.88
N VAL A 23 -9.67 -5.65 -3.43
CA VAL A 23 -9.27 -4.58 -4.35
C VAL A 23 -9.04 -5.15 -5.73
N GLU A 24 -9.23 -4.34 -6.73
CA GLU A 24 -9.12 -4.76 -8.12
C GLU A 24 -8.05 -3.95 -8.84
N ASN A 25 -7.20 -4.65 -9.59
CA ASN A 25 -6.25 -3.99 -10.46
C ASN A 25 -7.02 -3.40 -11.65
N PRO A 26 -6.96 -2.08 -11.87
CA PRO A 26 -7.76 -1.45 -12.94
C PRO A 26 -7.34 -1.87 -14.34
N PHE A 27 -6.15 -2.40 -14.51
CA PHE A 27 -5.66 -2.81 -15.82
C PHE A 27 -5.94 -4.27 -16.13
N SER A 28 -5.57 -5.14 -15.19
CA SER A 28 -5.72 -6.59 -15.41
C SER A 28 -7.06 -7.13 -14.94
N LYS A 29 -7.80 -6.37 -14.13
CA LYS A 29 -9.05 -6.79 -13.52
C LYS A 29 -8.90 -7.89 -12.50
N GLU A 30 -7.68 -8.20 -12.12
CA GLU A 30 -7.46 -9.17 -11.05
C GLU A 30 -7.90 -8.59 -9.72
N GLU A 31 -8.55 -9.43 -8.92
CA GLU A 31 -9.00 -9.05 -7.59
C GLU A 31 -8.16 -9.77 -6.55
N TYR A 32 -7.92 -9.11 -5.43
CA TYR A 32 -7.17 -9.71 -4.35
C TYR A 32 -7.69 -9.18 -3.03
N GLU A 33 -7.90 -10.09 -2.09
CA GLU A 33 -8.37 -9.71 -0.76
C GLU A 33 -7.19 -9.26 0.10
N LEU A 34 -7.28 -8.05 0.64
CA LEU A 34 -6.26 -7.51 1.53
C LEU A 34 -6.83 -7.42 2.94
N ASN A 35 -6.01 -7.76 3.94
CA ASN A 35 -6.43 -7.54 5.31
C ASN A 35 -6.31 -6.05 5.64
N ASN A 36 -6.69 -5.68 6.86
CA ASN A 36 -6.72 -4.27 7.23
C ASN A 36 -5.34 -3.61 7.20
N VAL A 37 -4.29 -4.33 7.56
CA VAL A 37 -2.93 -3.79 7.55
C VAL A 37 -2.46 -3.58 6.11
N GLU A 38 -2.68 -4.57 5.26
CA GLU A 38 -2.31 -4.50 3.85
C GLU A 38 -3.08 -3.42 3.13
N LEU A 39 -4.36 -3.30 3.43
CA LEU A 39 -5.20 -2.28 2.81
C LEU A 39 -4.73 -0.88 3.19
N SER A 40 -4.34 -0.68 4.45
CA SER A 40 -3.82 0.61 4.89
C SER A 40 -2.60 1.01 4.07
N MET A 41 -1.65 0.09 3.90
CA MET A 41 -0.45 0.38 3.11
C MET A 41 -0.79 0.56 1.64
N TYR A 42 -1.68 -0.26 1.11
CA TYR A 42 -2.10 -0.16 -0.30
C TYR A 42 -2.70 1.21 -0.58
N ASP A 43 -3.56 1.69 0.31
CA ASP A 43 -4.18 3.00 0.16
C ASP A 43 -3.13 4.11 0.18
N PHE A 44 -2.17 4.01 1.08
CA PHE A 44 -1.08 4.98 1.16
C PHE A 44 -0.28 5.01 -0.14
N LEU A 45 0.07 3.83 -0.67
CA LEU A 45 0.85 3.74 -1.89
C LEU A 45 0.08 4.27 -3.09
N THR A 46 -1.20 3.98 -3.15
CA THR A 46 -2.06 4.48 -4.22
C THR A 46 -2.14 6.00 -4.17
N GLY A 47 -2.31 6.56 -2.98
CA GLY A 47 -2.34 8.01 -2.81
C GLY A 47 -1.06 8.67 -3.24
N CYS A 48 0.08 8.10 -2.87
CA CYS A 48 1.38 8.63 -3.29
C CYS A 48 1.53 8.58 -4.81
N SER A 49 1.12 7.48 -5.42
CA SER A 49 1.22 7.32 -6.87
C SER A 49 0.40 8.36 -7.60
N ILE A 50 -0.81 8.62 -7.12
CA ILE A 50 -1.67 9.64 -7.72
C ILE A 50 -1.03 11.02 -7.59
N LEU A 51 -0.48 11.32 -6.41
CA LEU A 51 0.16 12.61 -6.16
C LEU A 51 1.38 12.80 -7.07
N PHE A 52 2.19 11.76 -7.23
CA PHE A 52 3.37 11.81 -8.10
C PHE A 52 3.00 12.12 -9.54
N SER A 53 1.87 11.57 -10.01
CA SER A 53 1.48 11.79 -11.40
C SER A 53 0.80 13.14 -11.60
N LYS A 54 0.18 13.70 -10.58
CA LYS A 54 -0.59 14.94 -10.73
C LYS A 54 0.19 16.21 -10.39
N SER A 55 1.12 16.14 -9.47
CA SER A 55 1.77 17.35 -9.00
C SER A 55 3.16 17.06 -8.47
N SER A 56 4.15 17.23 -9.34
CA SER A 56 5.54 17.02 -8.94
C SER A 56 6.02 18.09 -7.94
N ASN A 57 5.35 19.23 -7.89
CA ASN A 57 5.74 20.31 -6.99
C ASN A 57 5.48 19.98 -5.53
N ARG A 58 4.61 19.03 -5.25
CA ARG A 58 4.27 18.66 -3.88
C ARG A 58 4.98 17.40 -3.42
N VAL A 59 5.79 16.83 -4.30
CA VAL A 59 6.53 15.62 -3.98
C VAL A 59 7.91 16.04 -3.47
N ASN A 60 8.29 15.53 -2.31
CA ASN A 60 9.60 15.77 -1.76
C ASN A 60 10.34 14.44 -1.57
N ASP A 61 11.61 14.52 -1.20
CA ASP A 61 12.45 13.34 -1.06
C ASP A 61 11.92 12.40 0.02
N GLU A 62 11.36 12.95 1.07
CA GLU A 62 10.82 12.14 2.16
C GLU A 62 9.63 11.31 1.69
N MET A 63 8.75 11.89 0.90
CA MET A 63 7.63 11.16 0.33
C MET A 63 8.09 10.02 -0.58
N ILE A 64 9.08 10.31 -1.41
CA ILE A 64 9.63 9.31 -2.32
C ILE A 64 10.23 8.16 -1.53
N ASN A 65 10.99 8.47 -0.48
CA ASN A 65 11.57 7.45 0.37
C ASN A 65 10.51 6.60 1.04
N ASP A 66 9.47 7.23 1.57
CA ASP A 66 8.39 6.52 2.24
C ASP A 66 7.64 5.62 1.26
N TYR A 67 7.42 6.11 0.05
CA TYR A 67 6.78 5.32 -0.99
C TYR A 67 7.61 4.08 -1.31
N GLN A 68 8.91 4.24 -1.47
CA GLN A 68 9.79 3.10 -1.77
C GLN A 68 9.84 2.10 -0.63
N LYS A 69 9.85 2.60 0.61
CA LYS A 69 9.80 1.74 1.78
C LYS A 69 8.48 0.99 1.84
N GLY A 70 7.39 1.65 1.50
CA GLY A 70 6.09 1.03 1.48
C GLY A 70 5.97 -0.06 0.44
N ILE A 71 6.51 0.18 -0.75
CA ILE A 71 6.54 -0.83 -1.80
C ILE A 71 7.30 -2.07 -1.32
N ARG A 72 8.44 -1.84 -0.69
CA ARG A 72 9.25 -2.95 -0.17
C ARG A 72 8.51 -3.71 0.92
N TRP A 73 7.87 -2.97 1.83
CA TRP A 73 7.09 -3.58 2.89
C TRP A 73 5.98 -4.47 2.33
N PHE A 74 5.24 -3.95 1.36
CA PHE A 74 4.12 -4.68 0.77
C PHE A 74 4.61 -5.96 0.08
N ARG A 75 5.70 -5.84 -0.68
CA ARG A 75 6.27 -6.98 -1.38
C ARG A 75 6.76 -8.06 -0.42
N GLN A 76 7.30 -7.65 0.72
CA GLN A 76 7.78 -8.61 1.71
C GLN A 76 6.65 -9.28 2.48
N ASN A 77 5.59 -8.53 2.74
CA ASN A 77 4.48 -9.04 3.55
C ASN A 77 3.45 -9.80 2.74
N ASN A 78 3.26 -9.45 1.48
CA ASN A 78 2.30 -10.13 0.63
C ASN A 78 2.72 -10.03 -0.82
N PRO A 79 3.71 -10.83 -1.23
CA PRO A 79 4.23 -10.76 -2.59
C PRO A 79 3.17 -11.11 -3.65
N GLU A 80 2.23 -12.00 -3.32
CA GLU A 80 1.19 -12.35 -4.28
C GLU A 80 0.29 -11.17 -4.59
N ALA A 81 -0.12 -10.43 -3.56
CA ALA A 81 -0.93 -9.24 -3.75
C ALA A 81 -0.13 -8.16 -4.49
N TYR A 82 1.15 -8.03 -4.16
CA TYR A 82 2.01 -7.07 -4.84
C TYR A 82 2.07 -7.34 -6.34
N MET A 83 2.16 -8.62 -6.71
CA MET A 83 2.20 -9.00 -8.12
C MET A 83 0.85 -8.84 -8.80
N ALA A 84 -0.25 -9.03 -8.08
CA ALA A 84 -1.59 -8.92 -8.64
C ALA A 84 -2.03 -7.46 -8.79
N LEU A 85 -1.56 -6.59 -7.95
CA LEU A 85 -1.97 -5.20 -7.92
C LEU A 85 -0.87 -4.27 -8.39
#